data_4a389c1c23868484ecdb9cd434eadda6
#
_entry.id   4a389c1c23868484ecdb9cd434eadda6
#
_cell.length_a   1.000
_cell.length_b   1.000
_cell.length_c   1.000
_cell.angle_alpha   90.00
_cell.angle_beta   90.00
_cell.angle_gamma   90.00
#
_symmetry.space_group_name_H-M   'P 1'
#
loop_
_entity.id
_entity.type
_entity.pdbx_description
1 polymer ?
#
loop_
_entity_poly.entity_id
_entity_poly.type
_entity_poly.pdbx_seq_one_letter_code
_entity_poly.pdbx_strand_id
1 'polypeptide(L)'
;MPARLPSWAWVSGLTVGAIAAVSVLAVQADQGPHPTAAATKPRPSVSAQPTPKETAPARVPDGSGTGRRIVYSVGQDRVWLVDASDATRRSFAVWPGTVDPDPGTYSVGTRREEPTTGSDGVRIEQIVYFVQEDGVWVAFSNAVDGSSPPPSAAGVKTGGIRLPKADGDALWEFGTSGTPVTVVA
;
A
#
# COMPACT_ATOMS: atom_id res chain seq x y z
N MET A 1 53.94 -16.41 27.52
CA MET A 1 52.52 -16.35 27.82
C MET A 1 52.02 -14.98 27.36
N PRO A 2 51.14 -14.89 26.39
CA PRO A 2 50.61 -13.57 25.95
C PRO A 2 49.60 -13.04 26.98
N ALA A 3 49.85 -11.85 27.48
CA ALA A 3 48.98 -11.16 28.42
C ALA A 3 47.69 -10.73 27.69
N ARG A 4 46.54 -11.25 28.11
CA ARG A 4 45.24 -10.85 27.61
C ARG A 4 44.87 -9.53 28.27
N LEU A 5 44.73 -8.47 27.48
CA LEU A 5 44.19 -7.16 27.94
C LEU A 5 42.73 -7.32 28.33
N PRO A 6 42.28 -6.75 29.44
CA PRO A 6 40.88 -6.83 29.89
C PRO A 6 39.97 -6.05 28.93
N SER A 7 38.75 -6.56 28.73
CA SER A 7 37.77 -6.05 27.75
C SER A 7 37.39 -4.57 27.91
N TRP A 8 37.51 -4.00 29.10
CA TRP A 8 37.26 -2.57 29.35
C TRP A 8 38.28 -1.64 28.66
N ALA A 9 39.53 -2.12 28.44
CA ALA A 9 40.56 -1.34 27.76
C ALA A 9 40.22 -1.12 26.25
N TRP A 10 39.52 -2.04 25.63
CA TRP A 10 39.05 -1.91 24.24
C TRP A 10 37.92 -0.92 24.11
N VAL A 11 36.98 -0.89 25.06
CA VAL A 11 35.83 0.03 25.05
C VAL A 11 36.30 1.48 25.26
N SER A 12 37.20 1.69 26.22
CA SER A 12 37.74 3.03 26.47
C SER A 12 38.56 3.58 25.31
N GLY A 13 39.33 2.74 24.62
CA GLY A 13 40.12 3.15 23.46
C GLY A 13 39.25 3.57 22.27
N LEU A 14 38.17 2.85 22.01
CA LEU A 14 37.22 3.20 20.93
C LEU A 14 36.46 4.49 21.20
N THR A 15 36.05 4.75 22.44
CA THR A 15 35.30 5.97 22.79
C THR A 15 36.19 7.22 22.68
N VAL A 16 37.45 7.16 23.13
CA VAL A 16 38.39 8.29 23.02
C VAL A 16 38.75 8.54 21.54
N GLY A 17 38.91 7.49 20.73
CA GLY A 17 39.17 7.62 19.32
C GLY A 17 38.03 8.30 18.53
N ALA A 18 36.78 7.98 18.86
CA ALA A 18 35.63 8.59 18.23
C ALA A 18 35.49 10.07 18.55
N ILE A 19 35.72 10.48 19.81
CA ILE A 19 35.68 11.90 20.21
C ILE A 19 36.78 12.72 19.52
N ALA A 20 37.98 12.18 19.38
CA ALA A 20 39.09 12.83 18.70
C ALA A 20 38.78 13.03 17.18
N ALA A 21 38.19 12.03 16.52
CA ALA A 21 37.85 12.13 15.11
C ALA A 21 36.76 13.20 14.84
N VAL A 22 35.74 13.30 15.71
CA VAL A 22 34.68 14.32 15.58
C VAL A 22 35.23 15.72 15.82
N SER A 23 36.15 15.89 16.77
CA SER A 23 36.78 17.20 17.06
C SER A 23 37.63 17.73 15.90
N VAL A 24 38.38 16.84 15.21
CA VAL A 24 39.19 17.21 14.04
C VAL A 24 38.29 17.62 12.86
N LEU A 25 37.17 16.92 12.63
CA LEU A 25 36.23 17.27 11.56
C LEU A 25 35.53 18.62 11.83
N ALA A 26 35.22 18.95 13.06
CA ALA A 26 34.61 20.23 13.45
C ALA A 26 35.57 21.41 13.17
N VAL A 27 36.86 21.26 13.50
CA VAL A 27 37.86 22.32 13.25
C VAL A 27 38.13 22.50 11.75
N GLN A 28 38.10 21.45 10.94
CA GLN A 28 38.28 21.55 9.49
C GLN A 28 37.06 22.22 8.80
N ALA A 29 35.86 22.04 9.35
CA ALA A 29 34.66 22.70 8.82
C ALA A 29 34.70 24.24 9.03
N ASP A 30 35.34 24.70 10.09
CA ASP A 30 35.45 26.13 10.41
C ASP A 30 36.56 26.85 9.62
N GLN A 31 37.49 26.11 9.01
CA GLN A 31 38.61 26.66 8.22
C GLN A 31 38.35 26.60 6.69
N GLY A 32 37.20 26.20 6.25
CA GLY A 32 36.82 26.24 4.83
C GLY A 32 36.58 27.66 4.34
N PRO A 33 36.80 27.96 3.05
CA PRO A 33 36.53 29.29 2.50
C PRO A 33 35.06 29.63 2.65
N HIS A 34 34.75 30.64 3.44
CA HIS A 34 33.38 31.16 3.54
C HIS A 34 33.01 31.84 2.21
N PRO A 35 31.86 31.49 1.59
CA PRO A 35 31.44 32.18 0.39
C PRO A 35 31.14 33.64 0.70
N THR A 36 31.93 34.53 0.13
CA THR A 36 31.67 35.98 0.13
C THR A 36 30.35 36.20 -0.63
N ALA A 37 29.40 36.89 -0.01
CA ALA A 37 28.14 37.22 -0.64
C ALA A 37 28.36 38.09 -1.88
N ALA A 38 28.37 37.49 -3.05
CA ALA A 38 28.22 38.19 -4.30
C ALA A 38 26.78 38.64 -4.45
N ALA A 39 26.57 39.94 -4.68
CA ALA A 39 25.25 40.52 -4.89
C ALA A 39 24.53 39.78 -6.04
N THR A 40 23.54 38.98 -5.70
CA THR A 40 22.78 38.16 -6.64
C THR A 40 21.71 39.03 -7.28
N LYS A 41 21.77 39.16 -8.61
CA LYS A 41 20.62 39.58 -9.42
C LYS A 41 19.40 38.73 -9.05
N PRO A 42 18.16 39.28 -9.06
CA PRO A 42 16.98 38.48 -8.74
C PRO A 42 16.87 37.30 -9.72
N ARG A 43 17.08 36.10 -9.22
CA ARG A 43 16.80 34.87 -9.92
C ARG A 43 15.29 34.70 -9.89
N PRO A 44 14.61 34.33 -10.99
CA PRO A 44 13.20 34.06 -10.93
C PRO A 44 12.93 32.94 -9.89
N SER A 45 12.03 33.19 -8.96
CA SER A 45 11.54 32.22 -7.99
C SER A 45 11.22 30.93 -8.71
N VAL A 46 11.98 29.87 -8.40
CA VAL A 46 11.54 28.52 -8.72
C VAL A 46 10.23 28.34 -7.96
N SER A 47 9.14 28.24 -8.71
CA SER A 47 7.83 27.90 -8.18
C SER A 47 8.00 26.76 -7.20
N ALA A 48 7.60 26.99 -5.94
CA ALA A 48 7.57 25.92 -4.96
C ALA A 48 6.76 24.78 -5.59
N GLN A 49 7.40 23.65 -5.78
CA GLN A 49 6.72 22.43 -6.20
C GLN A 49 5.62 22.21 -5.19
N PRO A 50 4.35 22.14 -5.58
CA PRO A 50 3.28 21.96 -4.60
C PRO A 50 3.58 20.69 -3.82
N THR A 51 3.73 20.84 -2.51
CA THR A 51 3.72 19.70 -1.58
C THR A 51 2.52 18.86 -1.96
N PRO A 52 2.67 17.54 -2.16
CA PRO A 52 1.52 16.69 -2.44
C PRO A 52 0.48 16.96 -1.36
N LYS A 53 -0.63 17.57 -1.76
CA LYS A 53 -1.77 17.78 -0.88
C LYS A 53 -2.19 16.39 -0.46
N GLU A 54 -2.02 16.06 0.81
CA GLU A 54 -2.52 14.81 1.38
C GLU A 54 -3.99 14.74 1.00
N THR A 55 -4.28 13.92 -0.01
CA THR A 55 -5.63 13.79 -0.53
C THR A 55 -6.44 13.14 0.56
N ALA A 56 -7.42 13.88 1.11
CA ALA A 56 -8.33 13.33 2.11
C ALA A 56 -8.81 11.94 1.64
N PRO A 57 -8.93 10.95 2.55
CA PRO A 57 -9.37 9.61 2.17
C PRO A 57 -10.62 9.70 1.30
N ALA A 58 -10.64 8.99 0.18
CA ALA A 58 -11.77 8.99 -0.72
C ALA A 58 -13.04 8.63 0.07
N ARG A 59 -14.08 9.45 -0.03
CA ARG A 59 -15.36 9.20 0.66
C ARG A 59 -15.98 7.92 0.13
N VAL A 60 -16.66 7.19 1.02
CA VAL A 60 -17.50 6.06 0.62
C VAL A 60 -18.60 6.59 -0.31
N PRO A 61 -18.84 5.98 -1.47
CA PRO A 61 -19.90 6.41 -2.39
C PRO A 61 -21.28 6.44 -1.75
N ASP A 62 -22.06 7.46 -2.08
CA ASP A 62 -23.45 7.56 -1.69
C ASP A 62 -24.24 6.36 -2.24
N GLY A 63 -25.25 5.91 -1.51
CA GLY A 63 -26.06 4.75 -1.94
C GLY A 63 -25.41 3.38 -1.69
N SER A 64 -24.21 3.32 -1.08
CA SER A 64 -23.56 2.05 -0.75
C SER A 64 -24.16 1.34 0.48
N GLY A 65 -25.27 1.82 1.04
CA GLY A 65 -25.93 1.25 2.22
C GLY A 65 -25.29 1.68 3.54
N THR A 66 -25.60 0.96 4.62
CA THR A 66 -25.15 1.25 5.98
C THR A 66 -24.63 -0.01 6.68
N GLY A 67 -23.92 0.19 7.80
CA GLY A 67 -23.36 -0.89 8.61
C GLY A 67 -22.10 -1.52 8.03
N ARG A 68 -21.65 -2.61 8.64
CA ARG A 68 -20.42 -3.30 8.24
C ARG A 68 -20.55 -3.88 6.84
N ARG A 69 -19.67 -3.44 5.93
CA ARG A 69 -19.66 -3.88 4.53
C ARG A 69 -18.35 -3.61 3.83
N ILE A 70 -18.12 -4.31 2.75
CA ILE A 70 -17.12 -3.97 1.73
C ILE A 70 -17.85 -3.19 0.65
N VAL A 71 -17.35 -2.02 0.27
CA VAL A 71 -17.89 -1.25 -0.86
C VAL A 71 -16.86 -1.28 -1.99
N TYR A 72 -17.29 -1.65 -3.19
CA TYR A 72 -16.47 -1.62 -4.39
C TYR A 72 -17.11 -0.67 -5.41
N SER A 73 -16.39 0.34 -5.85
CA SER A 73 -16.80 1.20 -6.97
C SER A 73 -16.07 0.77 -8.23
N VAL A 74 -16.84 0.35 -9.23
CA VAL A 74 -16.33 -0.01 -10.56
C VAL A 74 -15.75 1.24 -11.25
N GLY A 75 -16.46 2.38 -11.18
CA GLY A 75 -16.01 3.61 -11.86
C GLY A 75 -14.79 4.28 -11.22
N GLN A 76 -14.47 3.96 -9.95
CA GLN A 76 -13.31 4.53 -9.25
C GLN A 76 -12.15 3.53 -9.08
N ASP A 77 -12.31 2.26 -9.48
CA ASP A 77 -11.37 1.17 -9.22
C ASP A 77 -10.91 1.18 -7.76
N ARG A 78 -11.87 1.23 -6.83
CA ARG A 78 -11.58 1.43 -5.41
C ARG A 78 -12.48 0.62 -4.51
N VAL A 79 -11.88 0.18 -3.40
CA VAL A 79 -12.57 -0.53 -2.33
C VAL A 79 -12.50 0.28 -1.04
N TRP A 80 -13.58 0.21 -0.25
CA TRP A 80 -13.67 0.69 1.13
C TRP A 80 -14.08 -0.45 2.05
N LEU A 81 -13.41 -0.56 3.16
CA LEU A 81 -13.79 -1.40 4.29
C LEU A 81 -14.51 -0.51 5.31
N VAL A 82 -15.81 -0.69 5.45
CA VAL A 82 -16.69 0.14 6.28
C VAL A 82 -17.18 -0.68 7.46
N ASP A 83 -16.99 -0.17 8.68
CA ASP A 83 -17.40 -0.87 9.89
C ASP A 83 -18.90 -0.72 10.22
N ALA A 84 -19.34 -1.33 11.32
CA ALA A 84 -20.75 -1.29 11.74
C ALA A 84 -21.24 0.10 12.16
N SER A 85 -20.34 1.04 12.42
CA SER A 85 -20.66 2.45 12.72
C SER A 85 -20.62 3.37 11.50
N ASP A 86 -20.52 2.79 10.30
CA ASP A 86 -20.30 3.49 9.02
C ASP A 86 -18.98 4.25 8.90
N ALA A 87 -18.03 4.00 9.80
CA ALA A 87 -16.70 4.55 9.68
C ALA A 87 -15.85 3.76 8.68
N THR A 88 -15.17 4.49 7.79
CA THR A 88 -14.20 3.89 6.87
C THR A 88 -12.96 3.47 7.64
N ARG A 89 -12.70 2.17 7.71
CA ARG A 89 -11.49 1.60 8.31
C ARG A 89 -10.30 1.68 7.39
N ARG A 90 -10.56 1.47 6.09
CA ARG A 90 -9.52 1.51 5.05
C ARG A 90 -10.15 1.78 3.69
N SER A 91 -9.42 2.46 2.80
CA SER A 91 -9.77 2.55 1.38
C SER A 91 -8.52 2.48 0.52
N PHE A 92 -8.61 1.79 -0.61
CA PHE A 92 -7.46 1.54 -1.49
C PHE A 92 -7.90 1.36 -2.93
N ALA A 93 -6.99 1.66 -3.87
CA ALA A 93 -7.17 1.40 -5.28
C ALA A 93 -7.02 -0.10 -5.56
N VAL A 94 -7.72 -0.58 -6.58
CA VAL A 94 -7.68 -1.96 -7.04
C VAL A 94 -7.52 -2.02 -8.55
N TRP A 95 -7.21 -3.18 -9.07
CA TRP A 95 -7.14 -3.44 -10.50
C TRP A 95 -8.17 -4.50 -10.86
N PRO A 96 -9.30 -4.12 -11.48
CA PRO A 96 -10.33 -5.07 -11.93
C PRO A 96 -9.82 -5.97 -13.05
N GLY A 97 -10.50 -7.09 -13.22
CA GLY A 97 -10.33 -7.97 -14.38
C GLY A 97 -10.99 -7.40 -15.62
N THR A 98 -11.38 -8.29 -16.54
CA THR A 98 -12.08 -7.93 -17.79
C THR A 98 -13.59 -8.09 -17.68
N VAL A 99 -14.08 -8.60 -16.56
CA VAL A 99 -15.51 -8.76 -16.24
C VAL A 99 -15.78 -8.05 -14.93
N ASP A 100 -16.56 -6.98 -15.00
CA ASP A 100 -16.99 -6.23 -13.84
C ASP A 100 -18.29 -6.84 -13.27
N PRO A 101 -18.47 -6.82 -11.95
CA PRO A 101 -19.75 -7.18 -11.34
C PRO A 101 -20.79 -6.08 -11.58
N ASP A 102 -22.05 -6.48 -11.78
CA ASP A 102 -23.15 -5.54 -11.82
C ASP A 102 -23.30 -4.76 -10.49
N PRO A 103 -23.72 -3.48 -10.54
CA PRO A 103 -24.06 -2.76 -9.32
C PRO A 103 -25.14 -3.48 -8.50
N GLY A 104 -24.89 -3.66 -7.21
CA GLY A 104 -25.81 -4.41 -6.35
C GLY A 104 -25.20 -4.74 -4.98
N THR A 105 -25.95 -5.49 -4.19
CA THR A 105 -25.49 -5.99 -2.90
C THR A 105 -25.38 -7.50 -2.92
N TYR A 106 -24.19 -7.96 -2.66
CA TYR A 106 -23.79 -9.37 -2.60
C TYR A 106 -23.31 -9.73 -1.20
N SER A 107 -22.83 -10.93 -1.02
CA SER A 107 -22.19 -11.37 0.22
C SER A 107 -20.93 -12.16 -0.07
N VAL A 108 -19.93 -12.01 0.78
CA VAL A 108 -18.75 -12.89 0.75
C VAL A 108 -19.21 -14.33 0.88
N GLY A 109 -18.92 -15.12 -0.13
CA GLY A 109 -19.20 -16.56 -0.16
C GLY A 109 -17.99 -17.38 0.27
N THR A 110 -17.49 -18.19 -0.67
CA THR A 110 -16.29 -19.00 -0.47
C THR A 110 -15.06 -18.11 -0.32
N ARG A 111 -14.15 -18.53 0.55
CA ARG A 111 -12.83 -17.91 0.74
C ARG A 111 -11.77 -18.98 0.58
N ARG A 112 -10.62 -18.59 0.02
CA ARG A 112 -9.46 -19.45 -0.13
C ARG A 112 -8.20 -18.69 0.24
N GLU A 113 -7.51 -19.16 1.26
CA GLU A 113 -6.26 -18.57 1.75
C GLU A 113 -5.08 -19.03 0.89
N GLU A 114 -5.03 -20.33 0.60
CA GLU A 114 -3.89 -20.96 -0.05
C GLU A 114 -3.65 -20.43 -1.46
N PRO A 115 -2.38 -20.28 -1.84
CA PRO A 115 -1.99 -19.82 -3.18
C PRO A 115 -2.53 -20.70 -4.31
N THR A 116 -2.99 -20.06 -5.37
CA THR A 116 -3.38 -20.73 -6.62
C THR A 116 -2.96 -19.88 -7.83
N THR A 117 -3.08 -20.41 -9.03
CA THR A 117 -2.87 -19.65 -10.24
C THR A 117 -4.20 -19.00 -10.66
N GLY A 118 -4.23 -17.68 -10.80
CA GLY A 118 -5.37 -16.94 -11.32
C GLY A 118 -5.58 -17.19 -12.83
N SER A 119 -6.73 -16.78 -13.37
CA SER A 119 -7.04 -16.88 -14.79
C SER A 119 -6.10 -16.03 -15.67
N ASP A 120 -5.46 -15.04 -15.12
CA ASP A 120 -4.43 -14.19 -15.72
C ASP A 120 -3.00 -14.79 -15.64
N GLY A 121 -2.87 -16.01 -15.09
CA GLY A 121 -1.59 -16.70 -14.91
C GLY A 121 -0.78 -16.27 -13.68
N VAL A 122 -1.22 -15.26 -12.94
CA VAL A 122 -0.53 -14.80 -11.72
C VAL A 122 -0.82 -15.73 -10.56
N ARG A 123 0.21 -15.98 -9.72
CA ARG A 123 0.02 -16.69 -8.44
C ARG A 123 -0.63 -15.75 -7.43
N ILE A 124 -1.83 -16.09 -7.00
CA ILE A 124 -2.68 -15.31 -6.09
C ILE A 124 -3.01 -16.08 -4.83
N GLU A 125 -3.31 -15.35 -3.77
CA GLU A 125 -3.72 -15.88 -2.47
C GLU A 125 -4.83 -15.02 -1.86
N GLN A 126 -5.39 -15.45 -0.73
CA GLN A 126 -6.41 -14.72 0.03
C GLN A 126 -7.63 -14.34 -0.83
N ILE A 127 -8.14 -15.30 -1.59
CA ILE A 127 -9.20 -15.10 -2.55
C ILE A 127 -10.54 -15.03 -1.81
N VAL A 128 -11.29 -13.95 -2.02
CA VAL A 128 -12.60 -13.69 -1.42
C VAL A 128 -13.63 -13.59 -2.54
N TYR A 129 -14.39 -14.66 -2.77
CA TYR A 129 -15.43 -14.73 -3.80
C TYR A 129 -16.72 -14.10 -3.29
N PHE A 130 -17.45 -13.37 -4.16
CA PHE A 130 -18.71 -12.75 -3.77
C PHE A 130 -19.83 -12.81 -4.81
N VAL A 131 -19.54 -12.96 -6.11
CA VAL A 131 -20.55 -13.09 -7.18
C VAL A 131 -19.98 -13.85 -8.37
N GLN A 132 -20.85 -14.34 -9.23
CA GLN A 132 -20.50 -14.90 -10.54
C GLN A 132 -21.19 -14.09 -11.62
N GLU A 133 -20.40 -13.50 -12.53
CA GLU A 133 -20.88 -12.73 -13.67
C GLU A 133 -20.35 -13.33 -14.95
N ASP A 134 -21.20 -13.40 -15.98
CA ASP A 134 -20.84 -13.92 -17.29
C ASP A 134 -20.11 -15.28 -17.29
N GLY A 135 -20.39 -16.13 -16.32
CA GLY A 135 -19.79 -17.44 -16.16
C GLY A 135 -18.40 -17.45 -15.53
N VAL A 136 -17.90 -16.31 -15.04
CA VAL A 136 -16.65 -16.23 -14.26
C VAL A 136 -16.94 -15.80 -12.83
N TRP A 137 -16.11 -16.27 -11.91
CA TRP A 137 -16.17 -15.81 -10.53
C TRP A 137 -15.49 -14.46 -10.38
N VAL A 138 -16.20 -13.51 -9.76
CA VAL A 138 -15.64 -12.24 -9.35
C VAL A 138 -15.17 -12.39 -7.90
N ALA A 139 -13.90 -12.04 -7.68
CA ALA A 139 -13.26 -12.21 -6.38
C ALA A 139 -12.16 -11.18 -6.16
N PHE A 140 -11.98 -10.76 -4.92
CA PHE A 140 -10.82 -10.01 -4.48
C PHE A 140 -9.65 -10.97 -4.22
N SER A 141 -8.44 -10.56 -4.58
CA SER A 141 -7.21 -11.34 -4.31
C SER A 141 -5.97 -10.46 -4.39
N ASN A 142 -4.85 -10.92 -3.82
CA ASN A 142 -3.54 -10.30 -4.02
C ASN A 142 -2.55 -11.29 -4.63
N ALA A 143 -1.50 -10.77 -5.27
CA ALA A 143 -0.40 -11.58 -5.73
C ALA A 143 0.45 -12.05 -4.54
N VAL A 144 0.89 -13.32 -4.59
CA VAL A 144 1.73 -13.92 -3.54
C VAL A 144 3.04 -13.16 -3.35
N ASP A 145 3.65 -12.72 -4.44
CA ASP A 145 4.91 -11.97 -4.46
C ASP A 145 4.72 -10.46 -4.21
N GLY A 146 3.47 -10.02 -3.99
CA GLY A 146 3.13 -8.62 -3.79
C GLY A 146 3.18 -7.76 -5.04
N SER A 147 3.39 -8.34 -6.23
CA SER A 147 3.41 -7.57 -7.48
C SER A 147 2.07 -6.90 -7.76
N SER A 148 2.12 -5.62 -8.11
CA SER A 148 0.98 -4.80 -8.51
C SER A 148 1.46 -3.57 -9.30
N PRO A 149 0.75 -3.14 -10.35
CA PRO A 149 -0.46 -3.74 -10.91
C PRO A 149 -0.22 -5.13 -11.49
N PRO A 150 -1.29 -5.95 -11.70
CA PRO A 150 -1.15 -7.22 -12.39
C PRO A 150 -0.76 -6.98 -13.87
N PRO A 151 -0.19 -7.99 -14.55
CA PRO A 151 0.00 -7.93 -16.00
C PRO A 151 -1.35 -7.77 -16.69
N SER A 152 -1.34 -7.19 -17.89
CA SER A 152 -2.55 -7.02 -18.67
C SER A 152 -3.21 -8.38 -18.97
N ALA A 153 -4.49 -8.51 -18.63
CA ALA A 153 -5.31 -9.68 -18.93
C ALA A 153 -5.97 -9.60 -20.32
N ALA A 154 -5.43 -8.81 -21.25
CA ALA A 154 -6.01 -8.61 -22.56
C ALA A 154 -6.28 -9.96 -23.29
N GLY A 155 -7.53 -10.16 -23.71
CA GLY A 155 -7.99 -11.40 -24.36
C GLY A 155 -8.30 -12.55 -23.38
N VAL A 156 -8.15 -12.37 -22.08
CA VAL A 156 -8.53 -13.35 -21.06
C VAL A 156 -9.76 -12.86 -20.32
N LYS A 157 -10.81 -13.71 -20.26
CA LYS A 157 -12.01 -13.41 -19.47
C LYS A 157 -11.72 -13.72 -17.99
N THR A 158 -11.66 -12.68 -17.15
CA THR A 158 -11.35 -12.78 -15.70
C THR A 158 -12.17 -11.81 -14.89
N GLY A 159 -12.74 -12.28 -13.77
CA GLY A 159 -13.41 -11.46 -12.73
C GLY A 159 -12.52 -11.17 -11.51
N GLY A 160 -11.22 -11.42 -11.60
CA GLY A 160 -10.30 -11.19 -10.49
C GLY A 160 -10.05 -9.70 -10.27
N ILE A 161 -10.40 -9.20 -9.09
CA ILE A 161 -10.08 -7.83 -8.64
C ILE A 161 -8.80 -7.92 -7.83
N ARG A 162 -7.70 -7.38 -8.38
CA ARG A 162 -6.38 -7.46 -7.75
C ARG A 162 -6.15 -6.31 -6.79
N LEU A 163 -5.60 -6.63 -5.61
CA LEU A 163 -5.26 -5.69 -4.55
C LEU A 163 -3.75 -5.64 -4.34
N PRO A 164 -3.20 -4.51 -3.83
CA PRO A 164 -1.90 -4.52 -3.17
C PRO A 164 -1.90 -5.52 -2.02
N LYS A 165 -0.77 -6.18 -1.76
CA LYS A 165 -0.71 -7.27 -0.76
C LYS A 165 -1.21 -6.86 0.62
N ALA A 166 -0.75 -5.71 1.15
CA ALA A 166 -1.18 -5.21 2.46
C ALA A 166 -2.68 -4.86 2.54
N ASP A 167 -3.32 -4.57 1.40
CA ASP A 167 -4.75 -4.32 1.31
C ASP A 167 -5.53 -5.63 1.16
N GLY A 168 -4.92 -6.62 0.51
CA GLY A 168 -5.42 -8.00 0.47
C GLY A 168 -5.49 -8.61 1.87
N ASP A 169 -4.41 -8.51 2.66
CA ASP A 169 -4.37 -8.94 4.05
C ASP A 169 -5.49 -8.29 4.87
N ALA A 170 -5.66 -6.97 4.75
CA ALA A 170 -6.71 -6.23 5.47
C ALA A 170 -8.13 -6.63 5.02
N LEU A 171 -8.35 -6.85 3.72
CA LEU A 171 -9.63 -7.31 3.21
C LEU A 171 -9.92 -8.76 3.63
N TRP A 172 -8.93 -9.62 3.66
CA TRP A 172 -9.04 -10.99 4.13
C TRP A 172 -9.49 -11.07 5.59
N GLU A 173 -8.89 -10.27 6.46
CA GLU A 173 -9.28 -10.18 7.88
C GLU A 173 -10.69 -9.59 8.05
N PHE A 174 -11.00 -8.58 7.26
CA PHE A 174 -12.30 -7.92 7.33
C PHE A 174 -13.42 -8.72 6.68
N GLY A 175 -13.23 -9.26 5.48
CA GLY A 175 -14.24 -9.91 4.64
C GLY A 175 -14.49 -11.37 5.02
N THR A 176 -15.11 -11.64 6.16
CA THR A 176 -15.53 -12.99 6.55
C THR A 176 -16.76 -13.44 5.75
N SER A 177 -17.00 -14.77 5.69
CA SER A 177 -18.20 -15.33 5.02
C SER A 177 -19.49 -14.66 5.50
N GLY A 178 -20.35 -14.25 4.58
CA GLY A 178 -21.56 -13.48 4.87
C GLY A 178 -21.36 -11.97 5.02
N THR A 179 -20.13 -11.45 5.00
CA THR A 179 -19.91 -9.99 4.99
C THR A 179 -20.55 -9.39 3.73
N PRO A 180 -21.41 -8.36 3.84
CA PRO A 180 -21.98 -7.68 2.67
C PRO A 180 -20.90 -7.07 1.77
N VAL A 181 -21.09 -7.20 0.45
CA VAL A 181 -20.29 -6.53 -0.58
C VAL A 181 -21.24 -5.69 -1.41
N THR A 182 -21.13 -4.38 -1.32
CA THR A 182 -21.92 -3.45 -2.13
C THR A 182 -21.09 -2.97 -3.31
N VAL A 183 -21.54 -3.28 -4.52
CA VAL A 183 -20.96 -2.80 -5.76
C VAL A 183 -21.72 -1.56 -6.22
N VAL A 184 -20.99 -0.49 -6.53
CA VAL A 184 -21.53 0.77 -7.08
C VAL A 184 -20.82 1.12 -8.39
N ALA A 185 -21.51 1.85 -9.26
CA ALA A 185 -20.98 2.28 -10.54
C ALA A 185 -19.78 3.25 -10.40
#